data_fdde1b86e522e0cfa38c67525dd6ebd0
#
_entry.id   fdde1b86e522e0cfa38c67525dd6ebd0
#
_cell.length_a   1.000
_cell.length_b   1.000
_cell.length_c   1.000
_cell.angle_alpha   90.00
_cell.angle_beta   90.00
_cell.angle_gamma   90.00
#
_symmetry.space_group_name_H-M   'P 1'
#
loop_
_entity.id
_entity.type
_entity.pdbx_description
1 polymer ?
#
loop_
_entity_poly.entity_id
_entity_poly.type
_entity_poly.pdbx_seq_one_letter_code
_entity_poly.pdbx_strand_id
1 'polypeptide(L)'
;MNSQFTKIIHDFVRNMTTAVANASLYSLDHPQVTRLCSNSLSELESILLESPEISLLLIDNELVSEGVSLGSGLYISRFVQLLKNRGIGHIKLTAGITVDELRHLVESLRKGPQNTETRSTEHLRFGKVAVRYALEDDEDSGTAELRKLAIFAEMPDTELHRLMEIYDGVQRHRKLRVNGVDEIVSSFIQTFKAHIDPILAISPLKALDEYTFTHSTNVCILNLAQAMALGIDGQLLHDIGLAAMLHDMGKLFLPEEVLTKPGKLDEKEWELMKLHPVRGAQYLLSTPGVPQLAVITAYEHHMNYDLSGYPQVQQGWRQHLCSQMTTISDFFDALRSIRSYRESVEYDAVAAMMLEMSGKQLNPLLVKNFLGLLHKATRI
;
A
#
# COMPACT_ATOMS: atom_id res chain seq x y z
N MET A 1 9.64 -1.76 28.96
CA MET A 1 8.25 -2.23 28.79
C MET A 1 7.97 -3.37 29.76
N ASN A 2 6.83 -3.35 30.45
CA ASN A 2 6.58 -4.28 31.57
C ASN A 2 6.35 -5.69 30.99
N SER A 3 7.15 -6.68 31.37
CA SER A 3 7.01 -8.11 31.01
C SER A 3 5.57 -8.64 31.21
N GLN A 4 4.82 -8.01 32.11
CA GLN A 4 3.44 -8.32 32.42
C GLN A 4 2.48 -7.88 31.29
N PHE A 5 2.66 -6.69 30.70
CA PHE A 5 1.86 -6.21 29.57
C PHE A 5 1.96 -7.15 28.37
N THR A 6 3.17 -7.47 27.94
CA THR A 6 3.40 -8.39 26.81
C THR A 6 2.75 -9.75 27.06
N LYS A 7 2.84 -10.28 28.27
CA LYS A 7 2.20 -11.55 28.64
C LYS A 7 0.68 -11.48 28.51
N ILE A 8 0.04 -10.43 29.02
CA ILE A 8 -1.42 -10.26 28.95
C ILE A 8 -1.89 -10.17 27.50
N ILE A 9 -1.18 -9.44 26.64
CA ILE A 9 -1.53 -9.36 25.22
C ILE A 9 -1.36 -10.71 24.51
N HIS A 10 -0.34 -11.49 24.85
CA HIS A 10 -0.20 -12.87 24.34
C HIS A 10 -1.35 -13.77 24.77
N ASP A 11 -1.76 -13.68 26.04
CA ASP A 11 -2.88 -14.45 26.57
C ASP A 11 -4.21 -14.02 25.93
N PHE A 12 -4.41 -12.74 25.71
CA PHE A 12 -5.55 -12.19 24.95
C PHE A 12 -5.60 -12.76 23.52
N VAL A 13 -4.49 -12.68 22.77
CA VAL A 13 -4.42 -13.22 21.40
C VAL A 13 -4.70 -14.72 21.36
N ARG A 14 -4.14 -15.49 22.32
CA ARG A 14 -4.41 -16.92 22.47
C ARG A 14 -5.88 -17.19 22.72
N ASN A 15 -6.49 -16.48 23.67
CA ASN A 15 -7.90 -16.64 24.05
C ASN A 15 -8.82 -16.28 22.88
N MET A 16 -8.58 -15.18 22.17
CA MET A 16 -9.38 -14.77 21.00
C MET A 16 -9.25 -15.77 19.85
N THR A 17 -8.04 -16.22 19.54
CA THR A 17 -7.80 -17.24 18.50
C THR A 17 -8.55 -18.53 18.82
N THR A 18 -8.50 -18.96 20.09
CA THR A 18 -9.19 -20.16 20.56
C THR A 18 -10.71 -19.98 20.55
N ALA A 19 -11.21 -18.78 20.93
CA ALA A 19 -12.63 -18.46 20.88
C ALA A 19 -13.17 -18.49 19.43
N VAL A 20 -12.43 -17.96 18.47
CA VAL A 20 -12.80 -18.03 17.03
C VAL A 20 -12.86 -19.50 16.56
N ALA A 21 -11.91 -20.34 16.94
CA ALA A 21 -11.92 -21.76 16.59
C ALA A 21 -13.16 -22.47 17.18
N ASN A 22 -13.46 -22.24 18.48
CA ASN A 22 -14.64 -22.82 19.11
C ASN A 22 -15.96 -22.31 18.51
N ALA A 23 -16.04 -21.02 18.23
CA ALA A 23 -17.22 -20.43 17.59
C ALA A 23 -17.42 -20.99 16.16
N SER A 24 -16.36 -21.34 15.46
CA SER A 24 -16.42 -21.94 14.12
C SER A 24 -16.84 -23.40 14.15
N LEU A 25 -16.43 -24.17 15.16
CA LEU A 25 -16.74 -25.60 15.30
C LEU A 25 -18.15 -25.83 15.87
N TYR A 26 -18.58 -25.00 16.80
CA TYR A 26 -19.84 -25.20 17.53
C TYR A 26 -20.84 -24.06 17.23
N SER A 27 -20.70 -22.93 17.91
CA SER A 27 -21.47 -21.68 17.67
C SER A 27 -20.85 -20.54 18.46
N LEU A 28 -21.25 -19.31 18.15
CA LEU A 28 -20.87 -18.13 18.95
C LEU A 28 -21.39 -18.20 20.39
N ASP A 29 -22.52 -18.87 20.62
CA ASP A 29 -23.17 -19.02 21.92
C ASP A 29 -22.62 -20.18 22.76
N HIS A 30 -21.62 -20.89 22.26
CA HIS A 30 -21.00 -21.97 23.03
C HIS A 30 -20.37 -21.45 24.32
N PRO A 31 -20.62 -22.06 25.51
CA PRO A 31 -20.16 -21.57 26.81
C PRO A 31 -18.66 -21.28 26.88
N GLN A 32 -17.85 -22.06 26.14
CA GLN A 32 -16.41 -21.87 26.09
C GLN A 32 -16.01 -20.55 25.42
N VAL A 33 -16.77 -20.06 24.43
CA VAL A 33 -16.52 -18.77 23.76
C VAL A 33 -16.73 -17.65 24.78
N THR A 34 -17.86 -17.65 25.49
CA THR A 34 -18.15 -16.65 26.54
C THR A 34 -17.09 -16.67 27.64
N ARG A 35 -16.67 -17.87 28.10
CA ARG A 35 -15.63 -18.02 29.12
C ARG A 35 -14.29 -17.42 28.68
N LEU A 36 -13.86 -17.66 27.42
CA LEU A 36 -12.62 -17.11 26.88
C LEU A 36 -12.66 -15.59 26.74
N CYS A 37 -13.80 -15.03 26.33
CA CYS A 37 -14.01 -13.59 26.29
C CYS A 37 -14.00 -12.96 27.70
N SER A 38 -14.64 -13.59 28.69
CA SER A 38 -14.64 -13.10 30.09
C SER A 38 -13.22 -13.14 30.69
N ASN A 39 -12.46 -14.21 30.46
CA ASN A 39 -11.08 -14.28 30.92
C ASN A 39 -10.22 -13.16 30.30
N SER A 40 -10.35 -12.94 28.99
CA SER A 40 -9.64 -11.88 28.30
C SER A 40 -10.03 -10.49 28.81
N LEU A 41 -11.31 -10.26 29.10
CA LEU A 41 -11.76 -8.99 29.68
C LEU A 41 -11.08 -8.73 31.02
N SER A 42 -11.10 -9.70 31.91
CA SER A 42 -10.48 -9.57 33.25
C SER A 42 -8.98 -9.27 33.20
N GLU A 43 -8.28 -9.84 32.22
CA GLU A 43 -6.85 -9.59 32.00
C GLU A 43 -6.64 -8.18 31.40
N LEU A 44 -7.45 -7.78 30.41
CA LEU A 44 -7.37 -6.46 29.77
C LEU A 44 -7.69 -5.31 30.73
N GLU A 45 -8.66 -5.49 31.62
CA GLU A 45 -9.04 -4.47 32.61
C GLU A 45 -7.84 -4.02 33.46
N SER A 46 -6.94 -4.96 33.80
CA SER A 46 -5.72 -4.63 34.56
C SER A 46 -4.77 -3.67 33.83
N ILE A 47 -4.71 -3.75 32.49
CA ILE A 47 -3.88 -2.86 31.66
C ILE A 47 -4.63 -1.56 31.36
N LEU A 48 -5.94 -1.65 31.08
CA LEU A 48 -6.75 -0.49 30.72
C LEU A 48 -6.96 0.49 31.91
N LEU A 49 -6.65 0.06 33.14
CA LEU A 49 -6.55 0.96 34.30
C LEU A 49 -5.29 1.83 34.27
N GLU A 50 -4.19 1.35 33.68
CA GLU A 50 -2.92 2.08 33.58
C GLU A 50 -2.82 2.84 32.25
N SER A 51 -3.33 2.25 31.16
CA SER A 51 -3.36 2.83 29.82
C SER A 51 -4.80 2.76 29.29
N PRO A 52 -5.48 3.89 29.02
CA PRO A 52 -6.90 3.90 28.67
C PRO A 52 -7.23 3.25 27.33
N GLU A 53 -6.21 2.91 26.56
CA GLU A 53 -6.36 2.25 25.26
C GLU A 53 -5.21 1.28 24.98
N ILE A 54 -5.49 0.24 24.21
CA ILE A 54 -4.55 -0.76 23.70
C ILE A 54 -4.73 -0.86 22.20
N SER A 55 -3.63 -0.75 21.46
CA SER A 55 -3.62 -0.89 20.02
C SER A 55 -2.85 -2.14 19.60
N LEU A 56 -3.48 -2.95 18.75
CA LEU A 56 -2.87 -4.09 18.08
C LEU A 56 -2.79 -3.77 16.59
N LEU A 57 -1.59 -3.68 16.10
CA LEU A 57 -1.29 -3.35 14.69
C LEU A 57 -0.73 -4.58 13.99
N LEU A 58 -1.20 -4.81 12.78
CA LEU A 58 -0.62 -5.81 11.89
C LEU A 58 0.37 -5.12 10.95
N ILE A 59 1.66 -5.32 11.16
CA ILE A 59 2.75 -4.75 10.37
C ILE A 59 3.57 -5.91 9.80
N ASP A 60 3.72 -5.98 8.49
CA ASP A 60 4.57 -6.98 7.79
C ASP A 60 4.44 -8.45 8.25
N ASN A 61 3.22 -8.91 8.53
CA ASN A 61 2.92 -10.23 9.11
C ASN A 61 3.22 -10.37 10.61
N GLU A 62 3.66 -9.32 11.27
CA GLU A 62 3.86 -9.30 12.70
C GLU A 62 2.73 -8.54 13.41
N LEU A 63 2.34 -9.04 14.57
CA LEU A 63 1.42 -8.34 15.45
C LEU A 63 2.23 -7.47 16.40
N VAL A 64 1.98 -6.18 16.35
CA VAL A 64 2.69 -5.15 17.13
C VAL A 64 1.71 -4.52 18.11
N SER A 65 2.13 -4.32 19.36
CA SER A 65 1.41 -3.56 20.38
C SER A 65 2.35 -2.60 21.07
N GLU A 66 1.95 -1.33 21.21
CA GLU A 66 2.76 -0.28 21.82
C GLU A 66 4.18 -0.18 21.23
N GLY A 67 4.28 -0.34 19.89
CA GLY A 67 5.55 -0.26 19.18
C GLY A 67 6.49 -1.48 19.34
N VAL A 68 6.03 -2.55 19.99
CA VAL A 68 6.83 -3.77 20.21
C VAL A 68 6.18 -4.95 19.49
N SER A 69 6.97 -5.68 18.67
CA SER A 69 6.53 -6.93 18.06
C SER A 69 6.22 -7.97 19.13
N LEU A 70 5.08 -8.64 19.00
CA LEU A 70 4.70 -9.76 19.87
C LEU A 70 5.44 -11.06 19.50
N GLY A 71 6.33 -11.00 18.53
CA GLY A 71 7.12 -12.13 18.06
C GLY A 71 6.30 -13.17 17.26
N SER A 72 6.90 -14.34 17.05
CA SER A 72 6.29 -15.44 16.31
C SER A 72 5.86 -16.58 17.24
N GLY A 73 4.61 -17.01 17.10
CA GLY A 73 4.06 -18.15 17.84
C GLY A 73 2.79 -18.67 17.17
N LEU A 74 2.42 -19.93 17.44
CA LEU A 74 1.28 -20.58 16.78
C LEU A 74 -0.02 -19.73 16.86
N TYR A 75 -0.31 -19.17 18.02
CA TYR A 75 -1.51 -18.35 18.23
C TYR A 75 -1.40 -16.97 17.58
N ILE A 76 -0.22 -16.35 17.66
CA ILE A 76 0.06 -15.06 16.99
C ILE A 76 -0.09 -15.23 15.49
N SER A 77 0.56 -16.22 14.88
CA SER A 77 0.47 -16.49 13.43
C SER A 77 -0.97 -16.77 12.98
N ARG A 78 -1.74 -17.52 13.77
CA ARG A 78 -3.16 -17.78 13.48
C ARG A 78 -4.01 -16.51 13.60
N PHE A 79 -3.78 -15.68 14.61
CA PHE A 79 -4.50 -14.43 14.80
C PHE A 79 -4.20 -13.46 13.65
N VAL A 80 -2.95 -13.33 13.28
CA VAL A 80 -2.50 -12.58 12.08
C VAL A 80 -3.25 -13.05 10.84
N GLN A 81 -3.35 -14.38 10.63
CA GLN A 81 -4.08 -14.92 9.48
C GLN A 81 -5.59 -14.59 9.53
N LEU A 82 -6.21 -14.64 10.70
CA LEU A 82 -7.61 -14.25 10.88
C LEU A 82 -7.83 -12.76 10.56
N LEU A 83 -6.94 -11.89 11.01
CA LEU A 83 -6.98 -10.45 10.72
C LEU A 83 -6.85 -10.21 9.20
N LYS A 84 -5.88 -10.83 8.57
CA LYS A 84 -5.66 -10.71 7.12
C LYS A 84 -6.85 -11.16 6.29
N ASN A 85 -7.43 -12.31 6.63
CA ASN A 85 -8.61 -12.84 5.93
C ASN A 85 -9.82 -11.90 6.03
N ARG A 86 -9.79 -10.95 6.96
CA ARG A 86 -10.85 -9.94 7.17
C ARG A 86 -10.44 -8.54 6.74
N GLY A 87 -9.21 -8.36 6.25
CA GLY A 87 -8.68 -7.04 5.91
C GLY A 87 -8.57 -6.11 7.13
N ILE A 88 -8.42 -6.67 8.35
CA ILE A 88 -8.24 -5.90 9.57
C ILE A 88 -6.74 -5.73 9.80
N GLY A 89 -6.24 -4.51 9.72
CA GLY A 89 -4.84 -4.19 10.02
C GLY A 89 -4.65 -3.58 11.41
N HIS A 90 -5.74 -3.15 12.06
CA HIS A 90 -5.70 -2.51 13.37
C HIS A 90 -6.89 -2.91 14.22
N ILE A 91 -6.63 -3.22 15.47
CA ILE A 91 -7.65 -3.36 16.52
C ILE A 91 -7.29 -2.40 17.65
N LYS A 92 -8.23 -1.55 18.00
CA LYS A 92 -8.12 -0.65 19.17
C LYS A 92 -9.15 -1.06 20.21
N LEU A 93 -8.69 -1.29 21.43
CA LEU A 93 -9.48 -1.62 22.61
C LEU A 93 -9.38 -0.45 23.58
N THR A 94 -10.50 0.04 24.10
CA THR A 94 -10.50 1.16 25.04
C THR A 94 -11.13 0.77 26.39
N ALA A 95 -10.81 1.52 27.43
CA ALA A 95 -11.39 1.31 28.76
C ALA A 95 -12.93 1.33 28.68
N GLY A 96 -13.59 0.38 29.38
CA GLY A 96 -15.02 0.17 29.28
C GLY A 96 -15.45 -0.93 28.32
N ILE A 97 -14.51 -1.58 27.62
CA ILE A 97 -14.82 -2.73 26.75
C ILE A 97 -15.59 -3.82 27.52
N THR A 98 -16.50 -4.48 26.83
CA THR A 98 -17.42 -5.47 27.40
C THR A 98 -17.20 -6.86 26.83
N VAL A 99 -17.71 -7.90 27.52
CA VAL A 99 -17.70 -9.29 27.01
C VAL A 99 -18.42 -9.40 25.66
N ASP A 100 -19.51 -8.65 25.48
CA ASP A 100 -20.28 -8.67 24.24
C ASP A 100 -19.49 -8.06 23.07
N GLU A 101 -18.67 -7.05 23.31
CA GLU A 101 -17.78 -6.48 22.29
C GLU A 101 -16.64 -7.44 21.96
N LEU A 102 -16.10 -8.19 22.92
CA LEU A 102 -15.13 -9.26 22.62
C LEU A 102 -15.78 -10.43 21.85
N ARG A 103 -17.04 -10.77 22.14
CA ARG A 103 -17.80 -11.73 21.33
C ARG A 103 -18.03 -11.20 19.91
N HIS A 104 -18.28 -9.89 19.77
CA HIS A 104 -18.37 -9.25 18.46
C HIS A 104 -17.05 -9.32 17.67
N LEU A 105 -15.89 -9.17 18.36
CA LEU A 105 -14.58 -9.41 17.76
C LEU A 105 -14.46 -10.85 17.24
N VAL A 106 -14.83 -11.85 18.06
CA VAL A 106 -14.81 -13.27 17.69
C VAL A 106 -15.71 -13.53 16.47
N GLU A 107 -16.91 -12.97 16.45
CA GLU A 107 -17.84 -13.08 15.31
C GLU A 107 -17.26 -12.45 14.06
N SER A 108 -16.67 -11.27 14.18
CA SER A 108 -16.06 -10.54 13.07
C SER A 108 -14.90 -11.32 12.46
N LEU A 109 -14.07 -11.96 13.27
CA LEU A 109 -12.94 -12.78 12.79
C LEU A 109 -13.36 -14.14 12.22
N ARG A 110 -14.50 -14.71 12.67
CA ARG A 110 -15.01 -16.01 12.23
C ARG A 110 -15.58 -15.98 10.81
N LYS A 111 -16.24 -14.89 10.41
CA LYS A 111 -16.90 -14.77 9.10
C LYS A 111 -15.84 -14.86 7.98
N GLY A 112 -16.12 -15.61 6.91
CA GLY A 112 -15.23 -15.74 5.75
C GLY A 112 -15.10 -14.46 4.92
N PRO A 113 -14.32 -14.44 3.84
CA PRO A 113 -13.94 -13.23 3.10
C PRO A 113 -15.07 -12.52 2.33
N GLN A 114 -16.32 -12.86 2.53
CA GLN A 114 -17.46 -12.23 1.86
C GLN A 114 -18.02 -11.05 2.66
N ASN A 115 -17.83 -9.87 2.09
CA ASN A 115 -18.71 -8.66 2.04
C ASN A 115 -19.62 -8.35 3.26
N THR A 116 -19.12 -8.41 4.48
CA THR A 116 -19.77 -7.74 5.62
C THR A 116 -18.73 -6.82 6.26
N GLU A 117 -18.98 -5.52 6.21
CA GLU A 117 -18.21 -4.51 6.95
C GLU A 117 -18.07 -4.94 8.40
N THR A 118 -16.83 -5.01 8.88
CA THR A 118 -16.54 -5.15 10.30
C THR A 118 -16.95 -3.85 10.99
N ARG A 119 -18.08 -3.88 11.71
CA ARG A 119 -18.58 -2.70 12.42
C ARG A 119 -17.81 -2.53 13.72
N SER A 120 -17.22 -1.36 13.91
CA SER A 120 -16.67 -0.95 15.20
C SER A 120 -17.80 -0.69 16.20
N THR A 121 -17.51 -0.91 17.49
CA THR A 121 -18.40 -0.60 18.60
C THR A 121 -17.86 0.61 19.38
N GLU A 122 -18.41 0.90 20.54
CA GLU A 122 -17.98 2.03 21.36
C GLU A 122 -16.52 1.87 21.84
N HIS A 123 -16.16 0.66 22.32
CA HIS A 123 -14.84 0.39 22.93
C HIS A 123 -13.97 -0.57 22.10
N LEU A 124 -14.47 -1.07 20.96
CA LEU A 124 -13.73 -1.91 20.02
C LEU A 124 -13.76 -1.28 18.64
N ARG A 125 -12.62 -0.84 18.15
CA ARG A 125 -12.50 -0.26 16.82
C ARG A 125 -11.65 -1.13 15.93
N PHE A 126 -12.11 -1.30 14.69
CA PHE A 126 -11.38 -1.95 13.62
C PHE A 126 -10.91 -0.90 12.61
N GLY A 127 -9.68 -1.05 12.14
CA GLY A 127 -9.12 -0.26 11.05
C GLY A 127 -8.47 -1.18 10.01
N LYS A 128 -8.53 -0.78 8.77
CA LYS A 128 -7.78 -1.47 7.69
C LYS A 128 -6.28 -1.16 7.72
N VAL A 129 -5.85 -0.32 8.53
CA VAL A 129 -4.65 0.24 9.14
C VAL A 129 -4.92 1.72 9.35
N ALA A 130 -5.04 2.18 10.57
CA ALA A 130 -5.05 3.61 10.85
C ALA A 130 -4.61 3.86 12.29
N VAL A 131 -3.44 4.44 12.45
CA VAL A 131 -3.00 5.00 13.72
C VAL A 131 -2.96 6.52 13.60
N ARG A 132 -3.89 7.19 14.27
CA ARG A 132 -3.73 8.62 14.60
C ARG A 132 -3.17 8.70 16.01
N TYR A 133 -1.96 9.18 16.16
CA TYR A 133 -1.45 9.64 17.45
C TYR A 133 -1.57 11.16 17.52
N ALA A 134 -2.18 11.65 18.62
CA ALA A 134 -2.00 13.04 19.03
C ALA A 134 -0.54 13.22 19.46
N LEU A 135 0.07 14.30 18.98
CA LEU A 135 1.43 14.68 19.31
C LEU A 135 1.50 15.02 20.80
N GLU A 136 2.19 14.24 21.59
CA GLU A 136 2.90 14.69 22.78
C GLU A 136 4.36 14.30 22.62
N ASP A 137 5.20 15.32 22.83
CA ASP A 137 6.64 15.27 22.64
C ASP A 137 7.31 14.28 23.61
N ASP A 138 7.85 13.18 23.06
CA ASP A 138 8.92 12.43 23.73
C ASP A 138 9.90 11.88 22.69
N GLU A 139 11.13 12.38 22.80
CA GLU A 139 12.27 12.04 21.95
C GLU A 139 12.83 10.66 22.33
N ASP A 140 12.32 9.58 21.73
CA ASP A 140 13.03 8.30 21.66
C ASP A 140 13.08 7.81 20.21
N SER A 141 14.29 7.71 19.66
CA SER A 141 14.56 7.61 18.21
C SER A 141 13.92 6.38 17.52
N GLY A 142 13.73 5.27 18.23
CA GLY A 142 13.14 4.05 17.66
C GLY A 142 11.62 4.13 17.42
N THR A 143 10.89 4.84 18.28
CA THR A 143 9.43 5.02 18.16
C THR A 143 9.08 6.04 17.09
N ALA A 144 9.97 7.01 16.81
CA ALA A 144 9.75 8.02 15.76
C ALA A 144 9.78 7.42 14.35
N GLU A 145 10.58 6.36 14.10
CA GLU A 145 10.65 5.71 12.79
C GLU A 145 9.47 4.79 12.51
N LEU A 146 9.00 4.04 13.52
CA LEU A 146 7.75 3.27 13.43
C LEU A 146 6.52 4.18 13.26
N ARG A 147 6.52 5.36 13.88
CA ARG A 147 5.51 6.42 13.66
C ARG A 147 5.53 6.93 12.22
N LYS A 148 6.71 7.09 11.61
CA LYS A 148 6.86 7.50 10.21
C LYS A 148 6.30 6.46 9.23
N LEU A 149 6.53 5.18 9.47
CA LEU A 149 5.97 4.08 8.67
C LEU A 149 4.43 4.01 8.76
N ALA A 150 3.87 4.27 9.94
CA ALA A 150 2.43 4.27 10.16
C ALA A 150 1.70 5.37 9.36
N ILE A 151 2.29 6.57 9.23
CA ILE A 151 1.67 7.71 8.53
C ILE A 151 1.43 7.42 7.04
N PHE A 152 2.23 6.59 6.39
CA PHE A 152 2.08 6.26 4.97
C PHE A 152 1.19 5.03 4.69
N ALA A 153 1.04 4.16 5.66
CA ALA A 153 0.02 3.12 5.62
C ALA A 153 -1.41 3.71 5.62
N GLU A 154 -1.51 5.00 5.93
CA GLU A 154 -2.73 5.80 5.99
C GLU A 154 -2.85 6.76 4.81
N MET A 155 -2.81 6.23 3.58
CA MET A 155 -3.52 6.98 2.54
C MET A 155 -4.97 7.05 3.00
N PRO A 156 -5.55 8.25 3.29
CA PRO A 156 -6.93 8.32 3.73
C PRO A 156 -7.80 7.57 2.71
N ASP A 157 -8.72 6.72 3.17
CA ASP A 157 -9.72 6.08 2.29
C ASP A 157 -10.39 7.11 1.37
N THR A 158 -10.44 8.37 1.79
CA THR A 158 -10.92 9.50 1.00
C THR A 158 -10.06 9.80 -0.23
N GLU A 159 -8.73 9.70 -0.17
CA GLU A 159 -7.86 9.95 -1.33
C GLU A 159 -7.87 8.79 -2.30
N LEU A 160 -7.95 7.58 -1.78
CA LEU A 160 -8.12 6.39 -2.60
C LEU A 160 -9.48 6.39 -3.32
N HIS A 161 -10.57 6.68 -2.61
CA HIS A 161 -11.90 6.84 -3.22
C HIS A 161 -11.92 7.94 -4.28
N ARG A 162 -11.25 9.06 -4.04
CA ARG A 162 -11.10 10.14 -5.04
C ARG A 162 -10.36 9.68 -6.30
N LEU A 163 -9.28 8.89 -6.14
CA LEU A 163 -8.58 8.30 -7.29
C LEU A 163 -9.51 7.36 -8.07
N MET A 164 -10.22 6.47 -7.39
CA MET A 164 -11.19 5.57 -8.01
C MET A 164 -12.26 6.34 -8.78
N GLU A 165 -12.83 7.40 -8.19
CA GLU A 165 -13.80 8.28 -8.87
C GLU A 165 -13.21 8.99 -10.09
N ILE A 166 -11.93 9.38 -10.06
CA ILE A 166 -11.23 10.04 -11.17
C ILE A 166 -11.11 9.07 -12.34
N TYR A 167 -10.66 7.84 -12.10
CA TYR A 167 -10.50 6.81 -13.12
C TYR A 167 -11.85 6.34 -13.67
N ASP A 168 -12.83 6.10 -12.81
CA ASP A 168 -14.22 5.82 -13.20
C ASP A 168 -14.80 6.95 -14.08
N GLY A 169 -14.52 8.19 -13.72
CA GLY A 169 -14.86 9.37 -14.49
C GLY A 169 -14.27 9.36 -15.90
N VAL A 170 -13.00 8.93 -16.03
CA VAL A 170 -12.36 8.78 -17.35
C VAL A 170 -12.94 7.60 -18.11
N GLN A 171 -13.11 6.45 -17.47
CA GLN A 171 -13.64 5.25 -18.10
C GLN A 171 -15.07 5.44 -18.63
N ARG A 172 -15.96 6.01 -17.81
CA ARG A 172 -17.39 6.19 -18.16
C ARG A 172 -17.66 7.45 -18.96
N HIS A 173 -16.98 8.56 -18.65
CA HIS A 173 -17.29 9.89 -19.18
C HIS A 173 -16.21 10.51 -20.04
N ARG A 174 -15.06 9.84 -20.17
CA ARG A 174 -13.87 10.35 -20.87
C ARG A 174 -13.41 11.72 -20.34
N LYS A 175 -13.64 12.01 -19.06
CA LYS A 175 -13.27 13.27 -18.39
C LYS A 175 -12.35 13.03 -17.23
N LEU A 176 -11.10 13.40 -17.37
CA LEU A 176 -10.12 13.44 -16.27
C LEU A 176 -10.34 14.71 -15.42
N ARG A 177 -10.49 14.53 -14.11
CA ARG A 177 -10.47 15.62 -13.14
C ARG A 177 -9.02 15.86 -12.69
N VAL A 178 -8.30 16.67 -13.46
CA VAL A 178 -6.85 16.94 -13.20
C VAL A 178 -6.64 17.49 -11.80
N ASN A 179 -7.50 18.42 -11.34
CA ASN A 179 -7.40 18.99 -9.99
C ASN A 179 -7.45 17.94 -8.87
N GLY A 180 -8.20 16.85 -9.05
CA GLY A 180 -8.24 15.78 -8.05
C GLY A 180 -6.92 15.00 -7.97
N VAL A 181 -6.28 14.73 -9.11
CA VAL A 181 -4.94 14.10 -9.15
C VAL A 181 -3.88 15.05 -8.59
N ASP A 182 -3.99 16.34 -8.91
CA ASP A 182 -3.13 17.43 -8.42
C ASP A 182 -3.14 17.50 -6.88
N GLU A 183 -4.32 17.47 -6.26
CA GLU A 183 -4.49 17.48 -4.81
C GLU A 183 -3.82 16.25 -4.15
N ILE A 184 -3.96 15.06 -4.75
CA ILE A 184 -3.38 13.82 -4.23
C ILE A 184 -1.84 13.86 -4.30
N VAL A 185 -1.28 14.28 -5.43
CA VAL A 185 0.18 14.41 -5.59
C VAL A 185 0.72 15.47 -4.63
N SER A 186 0.01 16.58 -4.45
CA SER A 186 0.38 17.63 -3.49
C SER A 186 0.37 17.11 -2.05
N SER A 187 -0.59 16.29 -1.67
CA SER A 187 -0.66 15.63 -0.35
C SER A 187 0.56 14.73 -0.13
N PHE A 188 0.95 13.91 -1.13
CA PHE A 188 2.15 13.09 -1.04
C PHE A 188 3.42 13.91 -0.84
N ILE A 189 3.59 14.96 -1.63
CA ILE A 189 4.77 15.84 -1.51
C ILE A 189 4.84 16.51 -0.14
N GLN A 190 3.70 16.98 0.38
CA GLN A 190 3.64 17.57 1.72
C GLN A 190 4.01 16.57 2.81
N THR A 191 3.49 15.36 2.72
CA THR A 191 3.78 14.28 3.67
C THR A 191 5.26 13.91 3.64
N PHE A 192 5.86 13.79 2.44
CA PHE A 192 7.29 13.51 2.31
C PHE A 192 8.18 14.62 2.87
N LYS A 193 7.82 15.89 2.66
CA LYS A 193 8.59 17.02 3.20
C LYS A 193 8.48 17.14 4.70
N ALA A 194 7.37 16.74 5.30
CA ALA A 194 7.11 16.94 6.72
C ALA A 194 7.71 15.83 7.60
N HIS A 195 7.69 14.55 7.16
CA HIS A 195 7.79 13.45 8.12
C HIS A 195 8.59 12.21 7.69
N ILE A 196 8.95 11.98 6.39
CA ILE A 196 9.34 10.63 5.97
C ILE A 196 10.40 10.61 4.88
N ASP A 197 11.35 9.63 5.00
CA ASP A 197 12.09 9.12 3.84
C ASP A 197 11.06 8.48 2.86
N PRO A 198 10.95 8.99 1.63
CA PRO A 198 9.90 8.56 0.68
C PRO A 198 9.85 7.07 0.41
N ILE A 199 10.93 6.35 0.64
CA ILE A 199 11.05 4.91 0.36
C ILE A 199 10.42 4.04 1.46
N LEU A 200 10.39 4.51 2.70
CA LEU A 200 9.68 3.84 3.79
C LEU A 200 8.16 3.76 3.54
N ALA A 201 7.66 4.64 2.67
CA ALA A 201 6.26 4.66 2.27
C ALA A 201 5.81 3.50 1.37
N ILE A 202 6.73 2.76 0.76
CA ILE A 202 6.41 1.72 -0.23
C ILE A 202 6.02 0.39 0.43
N SER A 203 6.43 0.17 1.67
CA SER A 203 6.20 -1.10 2.39
C SER A 203 4.71 -1.44 2.61
N PRO A 204 3.81 -0.50 2.92
CA PRO A 204 2.43 -0.79 3.29
C PRO A 204 1.40 -0.88 2.16
N LEU A 205 1.72 -0.42 0.95
CA LEU A 205 0.74 -0.26 -0.15
C LEU A 205 0.25 -1.58 -0.80
N LYS A 206 0.59 -2.73 -0.23
CA LYS A 206 0.32 -4.07 -0.80
C LYS A 206 -1.13 -4.57 -0.71
N ALA A 207 -2.07 -3.84 -0.14
CA ALA A 207 -3.32 -4.44 0.34
C ALA A 207 -4.60 -4.06 -0.43
N LEU A 208 -4.53 -3.42 -1.60
CA LEU A 208 -5.73 -3.00 -2.32
C LEU A 208 -5.97 -3.85 -3.57
N ASP A 209 -7.11 -4.51 -3.64
CA ASP A 209 -7.52 -5.45 -4.69
C ASP A 209 -7.74 -4.81 -6.09
N GLU A 210 -7.67 -3.50 -6.24
CA GLU A 210 -7.76 -2.83 -7.54
C GLU A 210 -6.38 -2.47 -8.08
N TYR A 211 -5.83 -3.39 -8.83
CA TYR A 211 -4.47 -3.41 -9.38
C TYR A 211 -4.01 -2.09 -10.05
N THR A 212 -4.86 -1.45 -10.83
CA THR A 212 -4.45 -0.27 -11.62
C THR A 212 -4.19 0.97 -10.76
N PHE A 213 -4.98 1.19 -9.73
CA PHE A 213 -4.87 2.36 -8.84
C PHE A 213 -3.69 2.26 -7.90
N THR A 214 -3.56 1.11 -7.25
CA THR A 214 -2.45 0.82 -6.35
C THR A 214 -1.14 0.95 -7.08
N HIS A 215 -1.06 0.41 -8.30
CA HIS A 215 0.10 0.51 -9.15
C HIS A 215 0.47 1.95 -9.50
N SER A 216 -0.46 2.75 -10.03
CA SER A 216 -0.19 4.15 -10.40
C SER A 216 0.24 4.98 -9.19
N THR A 217 -0.34 4.73 -8.02
CA THR A 217 0.04 5.36 -6.76
C THR A 217 1.45 4.98 -6.34
N ASN A 218 1.79 3.69 -6.37
CA ASN A 218 3.12 3.20 -6.05
C ASN A 218 4.18 3.81 -6.97
N VAL A 219 3.92 3.82 -8.28
CA VAL A 219 4.83 4.41 -9.28
C VAL A 219 5.00 5.92 -9.03
N CYS A 220 3.94 6.63 -8.65
CA CYS A 220 4.02 8.04 -8.27
C CYS A 220 4.93 8.25 -7.06
N ILE A 221 4.71 7.51 -5.97
CA ILE A 221 5.51 7.59 -4.75
C ILE A 221 6.98 7.29 -5.02
N LEU A 222 7.27 6.24 -5.79
CA LEU A 222 8.63 5.86 -6.20
C LEU A 222 9.31 6.94 -7.04
N ASN A 223 8.56 7.58 -7.94
CA ASN A 223 9.08 8.68 -8.75
C ASN A 223 9.37 9.92 -7.91
N LEU A 224 8.48 10.29 -7.00
CA LEU A 224 8.72 11.38 -6.05
C LEU A 224 9.98 11.11 -5.22
N ALA A 225 10.15 9.89 -4.72
CA ALA A 225 11.35 9.49 -3.98
C ALA A 225 12.63 9.63 -4.80
N GLN A 226 12.62 9.15 -6.05
CA GLN A 226 13.76 9.31 -6.96
C GLN A 226 14.07 10.78 -7.23
N ALA A 227 13.04 11.59 -7.51
CA ALA A 227 13.18 13.00 -7.82
C ALA A 227 13.77 13.78 -6.64
N MET A 228 13.24 13.56 -5.43
CA MET A 228 13.73 14.22 -4.21
C MET A 228 15.17 13.82 -3.90
N ALA A 229 15.56 12.57 -4.10
CA ALA A 229 16.93 12.11 -3.92
C ALA A 229 17.91 12.75 -4.93
N LEU A 230 17.41 13.17 -6.08
CA LEU A 230 18.17 13.93 -7.09
C LEU A 230 18.14 15.44 -6.81
N GLY A 231 17.54 15.89 -5.70
CA GLY A 231 17.44 17.30 -5.32
C GLY A 231 16.39 18.08 -6.12
N ILE A 232 15.44 17.39 -6.76
CA ILE A 232 14.34 18.02 -7.49
C ILE A 232 13.24 18.41 -6.48
N ASP A 233 12.74 19.64 -6.61
CA ASP A 233 11.66 20.18 -5.76
C ASP A 233 10.71 21.09 -6.55
N GLY A 234 9.78 21.76 -5.83
CA GLY A 234 8.85 22.73 -6.41
C GLY A 234 7.93 22.15 -7.47
N GLN A 235 7.63 22.97 -8.50
CA GLN A 235 6.68 22.59 -9.56
C GLN A 235 7.14 21.39 -10.37
N LEU A 236 8.44 21.23 -10.60
CA LEU A 236 8.96 20.09 -11.35
C LEU A 236 8.74 18.78 -10.60
N LEU A 237 8.93 18.74 -9.28
CA LEU A 237 8.63 17.57 -8.45
C LEU A 237 7.14 17.20 -8.54
N HIS A 238 6.27 18.21 -8.49
CA HIS A 238 4.83 18.03 -8.64
C HIS A 238 4.45 17.46 -10.02
N ASP A 239 5.01 18.02 -11.09
CA ASP A 239 4.76 17.54 -12.46
C ASP A 239 5.27 16.11 -12.68
N ILE A 240 6.38 15.73 -12.03
CA ILE A 240 6.89 14.35 -12.02
C ILE A 240 5.89 13.40 -11.34
N GLY A 241 5.33 13.80 -10.20
CA GLY A 241 4.30 13.03 -9.50
C GLY A 241 3.04 12.84 -10.36
N LEU A 242 2.55 13.92 -10.98
CA LEU A 242 1.41 13.86 -11.92
C LEU A 242 1.71 12.96 -13.12
N ALA A 243 2.89 13.09 -13.71
CA ALA A 243 3.30 12.29 -14.84
C ALA A 243 3.33 10.79 -14.49
N ALA A 244 3.87 10.44 -13.34
CA ALA A 244 3.90 9.08 -12.85
C ALA A 244 2.49 8.54 -12.52
N MET A 245 1.62 9.34 -11.91
CA MET A 245 0.24 8.96 -11.61
C MET A 245 -0.57 8.67 -12.89
N LEU A 246 -0.30 9.39 -13.96
CA LEU A 246 -1.07 9.33 -15.20
C LEU A 246 -0.41 8.49 -16.32
N HIS A 247 0.76 7.86 -16.08
CA HIS A 247 1.53 7.18 -17.11
C HIS A 247 0.73 6.09 -17.85
N ASP A 248 -0.08 5.37 -17.13
CA ASP A 248 -0.87 4.22 -17.59
C ASP A 248 -2.31 4.56 -17.99
N MET A 249 -2.67 5.84 -18.06
CA MET A 249 -4.04 6.30 -18.37
C MET A 249 -4.58 5.70 -19.68
N GLY A 250 -3.71 5.36 -20.60
CA GLY A 250 -4.08 4.74 -21.87
C GLY A 250 -4.67 3.33 -21.76
N LYS A 251 -4.46 2.63 -20.68
CA LYS A 251 -5.07 1.31 -20.43
C LYS A 251 -6.59 1.39 -20.38
N LEU A 252 -7.16 2.51 -19.92
CA LEU A 252 -8.62 2.73 -19.90
C LEU A 252 -9.27 2.76 -21.29
N PHE A 253 -8.48 2.77 -22.36
CA PHE A 253 -8.96 2.75 -23.75
C PHE A 253 -8.70 1.41 -24.43
N LEU A 254 -8.26 0.40 -23.68
CA LEU A 254 -8.10 -0.97 -24.17
C LEU A 254 -9.33 -1.81 -23.84
N PRO A 255 -9.58 -2.91 -24.59
CA PRO A 255 -10.64 -3.87 -24.25
C PRO A 255 -10.40 -4.47 -22.86
N GLU A 256 -11.47 -4.59 -22.08
CA GLU A 256 -11.42 -5.13 -20.73
C GLU A 256 -10.92 -6.58 -20.72
N GLU A 257 -11.30 -7.37 -21.73
CA GLU A 257 -10.87 -8.76 -21.87
C GLU A 257 -9.33 -8.90 -22.00
N VAL A 258 -8.66 -7.88 -22.53
CA VAL A 258 -7.20 -7.85 -22.63
C VAL A 258 -6.55 -7.47 -21.31
N LEU A 259 -7.17 -6.52 -20.60
CA LEU A 259 -6.64 -6.02 -19.31
C LEU A 259 -6.79 -7.03 -18.17
N THR A 260 -7.90 -7.77 -18.15
CA THR A 260 -8.29 -8.68 -17.07
C THR A 260 -7.97 -10.15 -17.39
N LYS A 261 -7.37 -10.44 -18.55
CA LYS A 261 -7.09 -11.81 -18.99
C LYS A 261 -6.23 -12.56 -17.97
N PRO A 262 -6.69 -13.69 -17.44
CA PRO A 262 -5.86 -14.55 -16.60
C PRO A 262 -4.80 -15.25 -17.46
N GLY A 263 -3.52 -14.98 -17.17
CA GLY A 263 -2.40 -15.60 -17.85
C GLY A 263 -1.71 -14.70 -18.88
N LYS A 264 -1.01 -15.30 -19.84
CA LYS A 264 -0.24 -14.57 -20.86
C LYS A 264 -1.16 -14.08 -21.98
N LEU A 265 -0.89 -12.86 -22.43
CA LEU A 265 -1.51 -12.32 -23.65
C LEU A 265 -0.98 -13.07 -24.89
N ASP A 266 -1.85 -13.33 -25.86
CA ASP A 266 -1.43 -13.77 -27.18
C ASP A 266 -0.81 -12.60 -28.00
N GLU A 267 -0.31 -12.90 -29.20
CA GLU A 267 0.37 -11.90 -30.01
C GLU A 267 -0.53 -10.71 -30.39
N LYS A 268 -1.81 -10.97 -30.70
CA LYS A 268 -2.76 -9.91 -31.07
C LYS A 268 -3.14 -9.05 -29.87
N GLU A 269 -3.38 -9.68 -28.74
CA GLU A 269 -3.65 -8.98 -27.48
C GLU A 269 -2.45 -8.15 -27.01
N TRP A 270 -1.24 -8.68 -27.22
CA TRP A 270 0.00 -7.96 -26.92
C TRP A 270 0.16 -6.72 -27.82
N GLU A 271 -0.15 -6.82 -29.12
CA GLU A 271 -0.16 -5.65 -30.01
C GLU A 271 -1.17 -4.59 -29.56
N LEU A 272 -2.36 -5.01 -29.07
CA LEU A 272 -3.33 -4.08 -28.49
C LEU A 272 -2.78 -3.44 -27.19
N MET A 273 -2.15 -4.23 -26.32
CA MET A 273 -1.55 -3.72 -25.07
C MET A 273 -0.49 -2.65 -25.37
N LYS A 274 0.34 -2.82 -26.37
CA LYS A 274 1.36 -1.84 -26.79
C LYS A 274 0.80 -0.49 -27.26
N LEU A 275 -0.50 -0.38 -27.47
CA LEU A 275 -1.12 0.90 -27.87
C LEU A 275 -1.38 1.85 -26.69
N HIS A 276 -1.34 1.37 -25.44
CA HIS A 276 -1.73 2.24 -24.32
C HIS A 276 -0.83 3.48 -24.16
N PRO A 277 0.51 3.46 -24.40
CA PRO A 277 1.30 4.67 -24.28
C PRO A 277 0.85 5.76 -25.26
N VAL A 278 0.59 5.36 -26.50
CA VAL A 278 0.13 6.29 -27.56
C VAL A 278 -1.27 6.83 -27.24
N ARG A 279 -2.20 5.96 -26.85
CA ARG A 279 -3.58 6.35 -26.52
C ARG A 279 -3.63 7.24 -25.26
N GLY A 280 -2.82 6.92 -24.26
CA GLY A 280 -2.67 7.72 -23.06
C GLY A 280 -2.14 9.12 -23.36
N ALA A 281 -1.05 9.20 -24.11
CA ALA A 281 -0.47 10.48 -24.52
C ALA A 281 -1.45 11.33 -25.35
N GLN A 282 -2.17 10.74 -26.30
CA GLN A 282 -3.19 11.43 -27.11
C GLN A 282 -4.32 11.98 -26.24
N TYR A 283 -4.80 11.19 -25.30
CA TYR A 283 -5.85 11.61 -24.37
C TYR A 283 -5.38 12.75 -23.45
N LEU A 284 -4.21 12.60 -22.84
CA LEU A 284 -3.63 13.61 -21.94
C LEU A 284 -3.31 14.91 -22.67
N LEU A 285 -2.82 14.84 -23.92
CA LEU A 285 -2.54 16.03 -24.75
C LEU A 285 -3.82 16.84 -25.00
N SER A 286 -4.97 16.20 -25.12
CA SER A 286 -6.25 16.87 -25.34
C SER A 286 -6.96 17.28 -24.04
N THR A 287 -6.37 16.98 -22.88
CA THR A 287 -6.97 17.27 -21.57
C THR A 287 -6.42 18.57 -20.98
N PRO A 288 -7.23 19.62 -20.83
CA PRO A 288 -6.78 20.89 -20.26
C PRO A 288 -6.23 20.73 -18.83
N GLY A 289 -5.14 21.42 -18.53
CA GLY A 289 -4.51 21.43 -17.20
C GLY A 289 -3.51 20.28 -16.96
N VAL A 290 -3.38 19.34 -17.89
CA VAL A 290 -2.35 18.29 -17.79
C VAL A 290 -0.98 18.86 -18.17
N PRO A 291 0.07 18.69 -17.32
CA PRO A 291 1.42 19.12 -17.65
C PRO A 291 1.95 18.36 -18.89
N GLN A 292 2.72 19.05 -19.74
CA GLN A 292 3.34 18.42 -20.89
C GLN A 292 4.20 17.21 -20.51
N LEU A 293 4.81 17.25 -19.35
CA LEU A 293 5.61 16.16 -18.79
C LEU A 293 4.81 14.86 -18.64
N ALA A 294 3.53 14.94 -18.24
CA ALA A 294 2.66 13.76 -18.12
C ALA A 294 2.35 13.15 -19.49
N VAL A 295 2.16 13.98 -20.52
CA VAL A 295 1.97 13.53 -21.92
C VAL A 295 3.21 12.78 -22.41
N ILE A 296 4.41 13.37 -22.20
CA ILE A 296 5.69 12.78 -22.60
C ILE A 296 5.90 11.45 -21.87
N THR A 297 5.68 11.42 -20.55
CA THR A 297 5.89 10.21 -19.75
C THR A 297 4.93 9.10 -20.15
N ALA A 298 3.65 9.40 -20.36
CA ALA A 298 2.70 8.41 -20.85
C ALA A 298 3.10 7.80 -22.21
N TYR A 299 3.69 8.60 -23.08
CA TYR A 299 4.17 8.12 -24.38
C TYR A 299 5.44 7.26 -24.26
N GLU A 300 6.39 7.62 -23.40
CA GLU A 300 7.76 7.11 -23.38
C GLU A 300 8.05 6.00 -22.36
N HIS A 301 7.21 5.79 -21.33
CA HIS A 301 7.56 4.94 -20.18
C HIS A 301 7.86 3.47 -20.51
N HIS A 302 7.46 2.98 -21.70
CA HIS A 302 7.83 1.67 -22.21
C HIS A 302 8.90 1.70 -23.32
N MET A 303 9.48 2.86 -23.63
CA MET A 303 10.67 2.94 -24.43
C MET A 303 11.85 2.50 -23.58
N ASN A 304 12.45 1.39 -23.82
CA ASN A 304 13.66 0.97 -23.13
C ASN A 304 14.74 2.06 -23.20
N TYR A 305 15.70 2.04 -22.30
CA TYR A 305 16.82 3.00 -22.29
C TYR A 305 17.61 3.02 -23.62
N ASP A 306 17.74 1.84 -24.26
CA ASP A 306 18.36 1.67 -25.59
C ASP A 306 17.39 1.92 -26.75
N LEU A 307 16.16 2.38 -26.47
CA LEU A 307 15.07 2.62 -27.43
C LEU A 307 14.54 1.36 -28.15
N SER A 308 14.83 0.17 -27.67
CA SER A 308 14.32 -1.10 -28.23
C SER A 308 12.87 -1.42 -27.83
N GLY A 309 12.26 -0.63 -26.94
CA GLY A 309 10.90 -0.81 -26.44
C GLY A 309 9.81 -0.30 -27.39
N TYR A 310 8.68 0.15 -26.82
CA TYR A 310 7.56 0.70 -27.58
C TYR A 310 7.03 1.99 -26.94
N PRO A 311 6.41 2.89 -27.72
CA PRO A 311 6.28 2.86 -29.17
C PRO A 311 7.64 3.04 -29.87
N GLN A 312 7.77 2.51 -31.10
CA GLN A 312 8.98 2.69 -31.87
C GLN A 312 9.12 4.16 -32.28
N VAL A 313 10.34 4.67 -32.21
CA VAL A 313 10.64 6.09 -32.46
C VAL A 313 11.77 6.22 -33.51
N GLN A 314 11.92 7.43 -34.07
CA GLN A 314 12.96 7.72 -35.03
C GLN A 314 14.35 7.73 -34.39
N GLN A 315 15.36 7.43 -35.17
CA GLN A 315 16.75 7.50 -34.74
C GLN A 315 17.10 8.91 -34.24
N GLY A 316 17.78 8.97 -33.11
CA GLY A 316 18.11 10.24 -32.42
C GLY A 316 17.10 10.74 -31.42
N TRP A 317 16.01 10.00 -31.17
CA TRP A 317 15.11 10.30 -30.06
C TRP A 317 15.85 10.29 -28.73
N ARG A 318 15.54 11.23 -27.87
CA ARG A 318 16.08 11.30 -26.51
C ARG A 318 14.93 11.20 -25.53
N GLN A 319 14.83 10.05 -24.87
CA GLN A 319 13.81 9.82 -23.83
C GLN A 319 14.00 10.78 -22.67
N HIS A 320 12.91 11.37 -22.21
CA HIS A 320 12.93 12.31 -21.08
C HIS A 320 13.32 11.61 -19.78
N LEU A 321 14.05 12.30 -18.89
CA LEU A 321 14.53 11.73 -17.63
C LEU A 321 13.38 11.24 -16.75
N CYS A 322 12.27 11.97 -16.68
CA CYS A 322 11.07 11.57 -15.95
C CYS A 322 10.49 10.24 -16.44
N SER A 323 10.45 10.04 -17.76
CA SER A 323 10.00 8.79 -18.38
C SER A 323 10.90 7.62 -17.99
N GLN A 324 12.21 7.84 -17.97
CA GLN A 324 13.18 6.83 -17.53
C GLN A 324 13.05 6.50 -16.03
N MET A 325 12.76 7.50 -15.18
CA MET A 325 12.44 7.29 -13.77
C MET A 325 11.16 6.47 -13.62
N THR A 326 10.14 6.79 -14.42
CA THR A 326 8.87 6.05 -14.41
C THR A 326 9.07 4.60 -14.85
N THR A 327 9.88 4.34 -15.88
CA THR A 327 10.23 2.97 -16.29
C THR A 327 10.87 2.17 -15.15
N ILE A 328 11.72 2.79 -14.33
CA ILE A 328 12.35 2.14 -13.17
C ILE A 328 11.32 1.83 -12.09
N SER A 329 10.47 2.80 -11.75
CA SER A 329 9.42 2.64 -10.75
C SER A 329 8.39 1.59 -11.17
N ASP A 330 7.94 1.63 -12.42
CA ASP A 330 7.00 0.67 -13.00
C ASP A 330 7.59 -0.76 -13.01
N PHE A 331 8.84 -0.92 -13.45
CA PHE A 331 9.55 -2.19 -13.42
C PHE A 331 9.63 -2.77 -12.00
N PHE A 332 10.01 -1.94 -11.03
CA PHE A 332 10.11 -2.35 -9.63
C PHE A 332 8.74 -2.75 -9.06
N ASP A 333 7.71 -1.90 -9.21
CA ASP A 333 6.39 -2.19 -8.70
C ASP A 333 5.77 -3.43 -9.36
N ALA A 334 5.95 -3.60 -10.68
CA ALA A 334 5.47 -4.77 -11.41
C ALA A 334 6.07 -6.10 -10.91
N LEU A 335 7.29 -6.10 -10.37
CA LEU A 335 7.92 -7.29 -9.78
C LEU A 335 7.52 -7.50 -8.30
N ARG A 336 7.25 -6.43 -7.58
CA ARG A 336 6.90 -6.47 -6.15
C ARG A 336 5.42 -6.66 -5.89
N SER A 337 4.55 -6.25 -6.81
CA SER A 337 3.11 -6.39 -6.68
C SER A 337 2.68 -7.85 -6.85
N ILE A 338 1.85 -8.34 -5.93
CA ILE A 338 1.20 -9.65 -6.04
C ILE A 338 0.16 -9.57 -7.15
N ARG A 339 0.25 -10.45 -8.14
CA ARG A 339 -0.77 -10.62 -9.18
C ARG A 339 -1.48 -11.95 -8.98
N SER A 340 -2.70 -12.07 -9.46
CA SER A 340 -3.51 -13.30 -9.38
C SER A 340 -2.79 -14.57 -9.89
N TYR A 341 -1.70 -14.41 -10.62
CA TYR A 341 -0.90 -15.48 -11.24
C TYR A 341 0.59 -15.45 -10.86
N ARG A 342 1.03 -14.56 -9.92
CA ARG A 342 2.44 -14.43 -9.54
C ARG A 342 2.60 -13.93 -8.11
N GLU A 343 3.45 -14.60 -7.31
CA GLU A 343 3.91 -14.11 -6.02
C GLU A 343 4.87 -12.90 -6.16
N SER A 344 4.99 -12.09 -5.10
CA SER A 344 5.96 -10.99 -5.08
C SER A 344 7.40 -11.52 -5.09
N VAL A 345 8.26 -10.85 -5.84
CA VAL A 345 9.69 -11.19 -5.87
C VAL A 345 10.40 -10.49 -4.70
N GLU A 346 11.30 -11.19 -4.02
CA GLU A 346 12.10 -10.63 -2.92
C GLU A 346 13.02 -9.47 -3.39
N TYR A 347 13.33 -8.53 -2.47
CA TYR A 347 14.09 -7.31 -2.79
C TYR A 347 15.43 -7.58 -3.47
N ASP A 348 16.22 -8.53 -2.96
CA ASP A 348 17.54 -8.85 -3.51
C ASP A 348 17.44 -9.40 -4.94
N ALA A 349 16.41 -10.22 -5.20
CA ALA A 349 16.16 -10.73 -6.54
C ALA A 349 15.71 -9.62 -7.50
N VAL A 350 14.86 -8.69 -7.04
CA VAL A 350 14.48 -7.52 -7.85
C VAL A 350 15.69 -6.65 -8.15
N ALA A 351 16.55 -6.38 -7.16
CA ALA A 351 17.76 -5.60 -7.35
C ALA A 351 18.70 -6.25 -8.39
N ALA A 352 18.87 -7.59 -8.32
CA ALA A 352 19.67 -8.33 -9.30
C ALA A 352 19.08 -8.20 -10.73
N MET A 353 17.75 -8.34 -10.88
CA MET A 353 17.07 -8.18 -12.17
C MET A 353 17.22 -6.75 -12.71
N MET A 354 17.10 -5.72 -11.86
CA MET A 354 17.31 -4.33 -12.26
C MET A 354 18.73 -4.07 -12.76
N LEU A 355 19.73 -4.67 -12.10
CA LEU A 355 21.13 -4.57 -12.52
C LEU A 355 21.36 -5.27 -13.87
N GLU A 356 20.74 -6.42 -14.09
CA GLU A 356 20.82 -7.15 -15.37
C GLU A 356 20.19 -6.35 -16.52
N MET A 357 19.09 -5.64 -16.26
CA MET A 357 18.41 -4.79 -17.25
C MET A 357 19.07 -3.42 -17.44
N SER A 358 20.07 -3.09 -16.63
CA SER A 358 20.79 -1.82 -16.66
C SER A 358 21.57 -1.67 -17.98
N GLY A 359 21.41 -0.54 -18.65
CA GLY A 359 22.01 -0.25 -19.96
C GLY A 359 21.22 -0.74 -21.17
N LYS A 360 20.18 -1.54 -20.97
CA LYS A 360 19.21 -1.95 -22.01
C LYS A 360 17.85 -1.32 -21.75
N GLN A 361 17.10 -1.91 -20.84
CA GLN A 361 15.77 -1.45 -20.49
C GLN A 361 15.80 -0.25 -19.54
N LEU A 362 16.72 -0.24 -18.59
CA LEU A 362 16.80 0.72 -17.51
C LEU A 362 18.06 1.60 -17.61
N ASN A 363 17.91 2.89 -17.28
CA ASN A 363 19.04 3.82 -17.23
C ASN A 363 20.00 3.43 -16.09
N PRO A 364 21.31 3.18 -16.36
CA PRO A 364 22.28 2.71 -15.37
C PRO A 364 22.46 3.66 -14.18
N LEU A 365 22.46 4.97 -14.41
CA LEU A 365 22.63 5.95 -13.34
C LEU A 365 21.39 6.00 -12.42
N LEU A 366 20.21 5.95 -13.01
CA LEU A 366 18.96 5.93 -12.24
C LEU A 366 18.77 4.62 -11.48
N VAL A 367 19.15 3.46 -12.05
CA VAL A 367 19.16 2.17 -11.33
C VAL A 367 20.06 2.25 -10.12
N LYS A 368 21.29 2.76 -10.27
CA LYS A 368 22.22 2.92 -9.13
C LYS A 368 21.64 3.82 -8.04
N ASN A 369 21.05 4.95 -8.43
CA ASN A 369 20.40 5.88 -7.49
C ASN A 369 19.24 5.18 -6.77
N PHE A 370 18.35 4.52 -7.50
CA PHE A 370 17.18 3.84 -6.97
C PHE A 370 17.54 2.71 -5.99
N LEU A 371 18.50 1.86 -6.36
CA LEU A 371 18.99 0.79 -5.48
C LEU A 371 19.69 1.35 -4.23
N GLY A 372 20.39 2.49 -4.36
CA GLY A 372 20.97 3.20 -3.22
C GLY A 372 19.92 3.74 -2.24
N LEU A 373 18.76 4.16 -2.75
CA LEU A 373 17.61 4.55 -1.95
C LEU A 373 17.00 3.34 -1.23
N LEU A 374 16.73 2.25 -1.96
CA LEU A 374 16.18 1.02 -1.39
C LEU A 374 17.07 0.45 -0.28
N HIS A 375 18.38 0.46 -0.49
CA HIS A 375 19.34 -0.06 0.49
C HIS A 375 19.37 0.75 1.79
N LYS A 376 19.16 2.06 1.73
CA LYS A 376 18.99 2.88 2.93
C LYS A 376 17.72 2.52 3.70
N ALA A 377 16.62 2.27 2.98
CA ALA A 377 15.34 1.89 3.58
C ALA A 377 15.33 0.49 4.21
N THR A 378 16.11 -0.46 3.68
CA THR A 378 16.15 -1.84 4.20
C THR A 378 17.14 -2.05 5.35
N ARG A 379 17.99 -1.06 5.66
CA ARG A 379 18.94 -1.11 6.79
C ARG A 379 18.43 -0.48 8.08
N ILE A 380 17.22 0.05 8.05
CA ILE A 380 16.50 0.58 9.20
C ILE A 380 15.51 -0.49 9.67
#